data_c0edfcb48540a6451caaf77535f6a0d3
#
_entry.id   c0edfcb48540a6451caaf77535f6a0d3
#
_cell.length_a   1.000
_cell.length_b   1.000
_cell.length_c   1.000
_cell.angle_alpha   90.00
_cell.angle_beta   90.00
_cell.angle_gamma   90.00
#
_symmetry.space_group_name_H-M   'P 1'
#
loop_
_entity.id
_entity.type
_entity.pdbx_description
1 polymer ?
#
loop_
_entity_poly.entity_id
_entity_poly.type
_entity_poly.pdbx_seq_one_letter_code
_entity_poly.pdbx_strand_id
1 'polypeptide(L)'
;MNEQYIMETSEQVKQIKRSFRLFMNGVTAASMRSKGLNYKINWGVQLPDLKRMAAQYGHNAELASALWAESGVRECRLLATLIMPADKMSSDEAIDWATSADITSEIMEMAVFNLFQHLPYADSLAHTMLNNDNMIIRAGAYHLVCRLLKRGCSVSAATIEKLLDVARIDTQTTDRQLLRALVSCLQYMASTDHIQAKTAATVLNDAGFDAF
;
A
#
# COMPACT_ATOMS: atom_id res chain seq x y z
N MET A 1 -8.04 -31.61 29.70
CA MET A 1 -8.67 -31.00 28.51
C MET A 1 -8.45 -29.50 28.64
N ASN A 2 -7.53 -28.93 27.88
CA ASN A 2 -7.35 -27.47 27.85
C ASN A 2 -8.46 -26.91 26.96
N GLU A 3 -9.48 -26.33 27.57
CA GLU A 3 -10.35 -25.38 26.86
C GLU A 3 -9.46 -24.17 26.47
N GLN A 4 -9.00 -24.17 25.24
CA GLN A 4 -8.33 -23.03 24.66
C GLN A 4 -9.41 -21.95 24.54
N TYR A 5 -9.42 -21.00 25.46
CA TYR A 5 -10.34 -19.85 25.45
C TYR A 5 -10.05 -19.06 24.18
N ILE A 6 -10.89 -19.24 23.14
CA ILE A 6 -10.81 -18.46 21.91
C ILE A 6 -11.30 -17.06 22.27
N MET A 7 -10.36 -16.14 22.39
CA MET A 7 -10.66 -14.77 22.69
C MET A 7 -11.38 -14.13 21.50
N GLU A 8 -12.48 -13.41 21.74
CA GLU A 8 -13.19 -12.70 20.69
C GLU A 8 -12.27 -11.70 19.97
N THR A 9 -12.47 -11.55 18.66
CA THR A 9 -11.67 -10.65 17.80
C THR A 9 -11.64 -9.21 18.32
N SER A 10 -12.77 -8.73 18.89
CA SER A 10 -12.86 -7.40 19.49
C SER A 10 -11.92 -7.21 20.68
N GLU A 11 -11.78 -8.26 21.54
CA GLU A 11 -10.88 -8.20 22.69
C GLU A 11 -9.41 -8.34 22.25
N GLN A 12 -9.14 -9.11 21.19
CA GLN A 12 -7.81 -9.18 20.58
C GLN A 12 -7.37 -7.80 20.06
N VAL A 13 -8.23 -7.08 19.35
CA VAL A 13 -7.95 -5.70 18.88
C VAL A 13 -7.64 -4.77 20.04
N LYS A 14 -8.40 -4.84 21.15
CA LYS A 14 -8.12 -4.02 22.34
C LYS A 14 -6.76 -4.34 22.98
N GLN A 15 -6.40 -5.63 23.07
CA GLN A 15 -5.08 -6.04 23.59
C GLN A 15 -3.95 -5.58 22.69
N ILE A 16 -4.10 -5.72 21.36
CA ILE A 16 -3.14 -5.23 20.38
C ILE A 16 -2.92 -3.71 20.55
N LYS A 17 -4.00 -2.93 20.64
CA LYS A 17 -3.91 -1.47 20.86
C LYS A 17 -3.21 -1.10 22.18
N ARG A 18 -3.40 -1.90 23.23
CA ARG A 18 -2.67 -1.73 24.50
C ARG A 18 -1.19 -2.04 24.35
N SER A 19 -0.85 -3.09 23.58
CA SER A 19 0.55 -3.50 23.38
C SER A 19 1.36 -2.50 22.54
N PHE A 20 0.75 -1.70 21.65
CA PHE A 20 1.45 -0.64 20.93
C PHE A 20 2.12 0.36 21.87
N ARG A 21 1.56 0.59 23.06
CA ARG A 21 2.15 1.49 24.06
C ARG A 21 3.51 1.01 24.58
N LEU A 22 3.77 -0.30 24.55
CA LEU A 22 5.05 -0.87 24.98
C LEU A 22 6.18 -0.57 23.97
N PHE A 23 5.83 -0.29 22.73
CA PHE A 23 6.75 0.01 21.61
C PHE A 23 6.65 1.46 21.14
N MET A 24 5.98 2.32 21.91
CA MET A 24 5.75 3.70 21.48
C MET A 24 7.06 4.47 21.35
N ASN A 25 7.15 5.27 20.28
CA ASN A 25 8.26 6.15 20.00
C ASN A 25 7.74 7.55 19.65
N GLY A 26 7.73 8.43 20.66
CA GLY A 26 7.22 9.79 20.50
C GLY A 26 8.03 10.64 19.51
N VAL A 27 9.35 10.40 19.40
CA VAL A 27 10.21 11.10 18.43
C VAL A 27 9.83 10.73 17.01
N THR A 28 9.61 9.44 16.77
CA THR A 28 9.14 8.94 15.47
C THR A 28 7.76 9.52 15.12
N ALA A 29 6.81 9.48 16.04
CA ALA A 29 5.47 10.03 15.83
C ALA A 29 5.51 11.56 15.56
N ALA A 30 6.36 12.31 16.28
CA ALA A 30 6.54 13.74 16.04
C ALA A 30 7.17 14.03 14.66
N SER A 31 8.20 13.25 14.26
CA SER A 31 8.82 13.35 12.93
C SER A 31 7.83 13.05 11.80
N MET A 32 6.96 12.06 11.97
CA MET A 32 5.90 11.76 10.98
C MET A 32 4.94 12.94 10.82
N ARG A 33 4.50 13.51 11.93
CA ARG A 33 3.58 14.66 11.92
C ARG A 33 4.21 15.88 11.24
N SER A 34 5.49 16.17 11.53
CA SER A 34 6.21 17.28 10.88
C SER A 34 6.37 17.10 9.37
N LYS A 35 6.28 15.86 8.87
CA LYS A 35 6.30 15.50 7.44
C LYS A 35 4.92 15.40 6.81
N GLY A 36 3.87 15.80 7.53
CA GLY A 36 2.50 15.82 7.01
C GLY A 36 1.71 14.52 7.17
N LEU A 37 2.26 13.50 7.84
CA LEU A 37 1.52 12.26 8.14
C LEU A 37 0.67 12.46 9.40
N ASN A 38 -0.57 12.90 9.20
CA ASN A 38 -1.50 13.23 10.28
C ASN A 38 -2.47 12.08 10.52
N TYR A 39 -2.16 11.26 11.51
CA TYR A 39 -3.05 10.22 12.02
C TYR A 39 -3.82 10.71 13.24
N LYS A 40 -5.03 10.23 13.44
CA LYS A 40 -5.79 10.49 14.67
C LYS A 40 -5.06 9.92 15.89
N ILE A 41 -4.51 8.71 15.75
CA ILE A 41 -3.68 8.03 16.75
C ILE A 41 -2.43 7.47 16.06
N ASN A 42 -1.27 7.79 16.62
CA ASN A 42 0.04 7.32 16.16
C ASN A 42 0.97 7.16 17.36
N TRP A 43 1.31 5.93 17.72
CA TRP A 43 2.28 5.63 18.76
C TRP A 43 3.73 5.68 18.28
N GLY A 44 3.95 5.76 16.95
CA GLY A 44 5.28 5.77 16.36
C GLY A 44 5.97 4.41 16.43
N VAL A 45 5.21 3.31 16.53
CA VAL A 45 5.77 1.95 16.54
C VAL A 45 6.50 1.71 15.21
N GLN A 46 7.72 1.21 15.30
CA GLN A 46 8.54 0.98 14.13
C GLN A 46 8.14 -0.30 13.39
N LEU A 47 8.40 -0.35 12.08
CA LEU A 47 8.04 -1.48 11.24
C LEU A 47 8.63 -2.83 11.71
N PRO A 48 9.88 -2.92 12.22
CA PRO A 48 10.39 -4.17 12.77
C PRO A 48 9.57 -4.69 13.95
N ASP A 49 9.07 -3.80 14.82
CA ASP A 49 8.23 -4.18 15.94
C ASP A 49 6.86 -4.67 15.48
N LEU A 50 6.25 -3.97 14.52
CA LEU A 50 4.98 -4.40 13.90
C LEU A 50 5.12 -5.77 13.22
N LYS A 51 6.25 -6.04 12.54
CA LYS A 51 6.53 -7.35 11.95
C LYS A 51 6.68 -8.45 13.01
N ARG A 52 7.31 -8.16 14.15
CA ARG A 52 7.40 -9.11 15.27
C ARG A 52 6.02 -9.40 15.85
N MET A 53 5.17 -8.37 15.99
CA MET A 53 3.80 -8.56 16.43
C MET A 53 3.00 -9.38 15.41
N ALA A 54 3.10 -9.06 14.11
CA ALA A 54 2.43 -9.82 13.06
C ALA A 54 2.80 -11.30 13.10
N ALA A 55 4.07 -11.65 13.34
CA ALA A 55 4.53 -13.02 13.47
C ALA A 55 3.87 -13.77 14.65
N GLN A 56 3.47 -13.07 15.72
CA GLN A 56 2.77 -13.68 16.87
C GLN A 56 1.31 -14.01 16.56
N TYR A 57 0.65 -13.17 15.74
CA TYR A 57 -0.76 -13.37 15.36
C TYR A 57 -0.93 -14.27 14.13
N GLY A 58 0.12 -14.43 13.33
CA GLY A 58 0.09 -15.17 12.08
C GLY A 58 -0.86 -14.55 11.06
N HIS A 59 -1.24 -15.36 10.07
CA HIS A 59 -2.24 -14.96 9.08
C HIS A 59 -3.65 -15.14 9.65
N ASN A 60 -4.41 -14.04 9.76
CA ASN A 60 -5.76 -14.04 10.31
C ASN A 60 -6.62 -12.96 9.63
N ALA A 61 -7.47 -13.36 8.70
CA ALA A 61 -8.30 -12.46 7.91
C ALA A 61 -9.30 -11.67 8.78
N GLU A 62 -9.99 -12.33 9.71
CA GLU A 62 -10.97 -11.68 10.58
C GLU A 62 -10.32 -10.60 11.46
N LEU A 63 -9.19 -10.92 12.08
CA LEU A 63 -8.43 -9.96 12.88
C LEU A 63 -7.88 -8.81 12.03
N ALA A 64 -7.42 -9.11 10.79
CA ALA A 64 -6.92 -8.10 9.87
C ALA A 64 -8.02 -7.10 9.50
N SER A 65 -9.21 -7.58 9.12
CA SER A 65 -10.35 -6.73 8.78
C SER A 65 -10.81 -5.91 9.98
N ALA A 66 -10.83 -6.49 11.19
CA ALA A 66 -11.15 -5.78 12.42
C ALA A 66 -10.13 -4.68 12.77
N LEU A 67 -8.83 -4.93 12.57
CA LEU A 67 -7.78 -3.93 12.74
C LEU A 67 -7.86 -2.84 11.66
N TRP A 68 -8.18 -3.21 10.42
CA TRP A 68 -8.36 -2.23 9.34
C TRP A 68 -9.53 -1.28 9.62
N ALA A 69 -10.60 -1.77 10.23
CA ALA A 69 -11.75 -0.97 10.64
C ALA A 69 -11.44 0.09 11.72
N GLU A 70 -10.30 -0.02 12.42
CA GLU A 70 -9.81 0.98 13.38
C GLU A 70 -9.30 2.24 12.67
N SER A 71 -10.23 3.00 12.09
CA SER A 71 -9.97 4.20 11.29
C SER A 71 -9.14 5.23 12.05
N GLY A 72 -8.14 5.78 11.37
CA GLY A 72 -7.26 6.79 11.94
C GLY A 72 -6.22 6.28 12.94
N VAL A 73 -6.16 4.98 13.22
CA VAL A 73 -5.11 4.33 14.05
C VAL A 73 -4.05 3.73 13.14
N ARG A 74 -2.90 4.42 13.03
CA ARG A 74 -1.81 4.05 12.11
C ARG A 74 -1.37 2.60 12.26
N GLU A 75 -1.03 2.19 13.46
CA GLU A 75 -0.46 0.88 13.74
C GLU A 75 -1.44 -0.26 13.46
N CYS A 76 -2.74 -0.03 13.68
CA CYS A 76 -3.77 -1.01 13.35
C CYS A 76 -3.82 -1.26 11.85
N ARG A 77 -3.85 -0.18 11.04
CA ARG A 77 -3.85 -0.27 9.57
C ARG A 77 -2.59 -0.97 9.05
N LEU A 78 -1.42 -0.62 9.57
CA LEU A 78 -0.15 -1.25 9.17
C LEU A 78 -0.12 -2.74 9.55
N LEU A 79 -0.54 -3.08 10.77
CA LEU A 79 -0.57 -4.47 11.22
C LEU A 79 -1.57 -5.30 10.40
N ALA A 80 -2.74 -4.74 10.06
CA ALA A 80 -3.71 -5.38 9.19
C ALA A 80 -3.09 -5.83 7.86
N THR A 81 -2.27 -4.98 7.21
CA THR A 81 -1.59 -5.33 5.95
C THR A 81 -0.58 -6.46 6.09
N LEU A 82 -0.06 -6.69 7.29
CA LEU A 82 0.94 -7.74 7.57
C LEU A 82 0.31 -9.09 7.88
N ILE A 83 -0.92 -9.10 8.45
CA ILE A 83 -1.57 -10.33 8.89
C ILE A 83 -2.73 -10.78 8.00
N MET A 84 -3.20 -9.95 7.07
CA MET A 84 -4.19 -10.35 6.08
C MET A 84 -3.60 -11.39 5.12
N PRO A 85 -4.13 -12.62 5.04
CA PRO A 85 -3.70 -13.58 4.03
C PRO A 85 -4.25 -13.19 2.66
N ALA A 86 -3.37 -13.08 1.65
CA ALA A 86 -3.73 -12.61 0.32
C ALA A 86 -4.75 -13.53 -0.39
N ASP A 87 -4.74 -14.82 -0.09
CA ASP A 87 -5.68 -15.82 -0.64
C ASP A 87 -7.08 -15.77 0.00
N LYS A 88 -7.25 -15.01 1.09
CA LYS A 88 -8.53 -14.84 1.79
C LYS A 88 -9.17 -13.48 1.56
N MET A 89 -8.42 -12.52 1.04
CA MET A 89 -8.95 -11.19 0.75
C MET A 89 -9.78 -11.23 -0.52
N SER A 90 -11.01 -10.73 -0.48
CA SER A 90 -11.85 -10.59 -1.66
C SER A 90 -11.45 -9.37 -2.49
N SER A 91 -11.83 -9.36 -3.79
CA SER A 91 -11.59 -8.20 -4.66
C SER A 91 -12.26 -6.93 -4.14
N ASP A 92 -13.49 -7.05 -3.66
CA ASP A 92 -14.26 -5.91 -3.14
C ASP A 92 -13.59 -5.35 -1.88
N GLU A 93 -13.17 -6.22 -0.95
CA GLU A 93 -12.44 -5.80 0.25
C GLU A 93 -11.12 -5.12 -0.10
N ALA A 94 -10.38 -5.61 -1.10
CA ALA A 94 -9.13 -4.97 -1.54
C ALA A 94 -9.39 -3.57 -2.14
N ILE A 95 -10.46 -3.40 -2.89
CA ILE A 95 -10.89 -2.10 -3.41
C ILE A 95 -11.28 -1.17 -2.26
N ASP A 96 -12.07 -1.64 -1.30
CA ASP A 96 -12.47 -0.86 -0.12
C ASP A 96 -11.25 -0.41 0.71
N TRP A 97 -10.26 -1.28 0.86
CA TRP A 97 -9.02 -0.92 1.54
C TRP A 97 -8.22 0.12 0.75
N ALA A 98 -8.07 -0.08 -0.55
CA ALA A 98 -7.32 0.82 -1.41
C ALA A 98 -7.97 2.21 -1.55
N THR A 99 -9.31 2.29 -1.49
CA THR A 99 -10.09 3.53 -1.66
C THR A 99 -10.59 4.14 -0.36
N SER A 100 -10.10 3.64 0.77
CA SER A 100 -10.48 4.13 2.10
C SER A 100 -10.27 5.64 2.24
N ALA A 101 -11.27 6.37 2.74
CA ALA A 101 -11.27 7.83 2.81
C ALA A 101 -10.14 8.41 3.70
N ASP A 102 -9.64 7.63 4.66
CA ASP A 102 -8.53 8.00 5.55
C ASP A 102 -7.18 7.37 5.15
N ILE A 103 -7.08 6.90 3.89
CA ILE A 103 -5.83 6.32 3.38
C ILE A 103 -4.73 7.39 3.34
N THR A 104 -3.58 7.04 3.87
CA THR A 104 -2.37 7.87 3.79
C THR A 104 -1.36 7.23 2.84
N SER A 105 -0.40 8.01 2.37
CA SER A 105 0.66 7.48 1.50
C SER A 105 1.43 6.34 2.16
N GLU A 106 1.75 6.44 3.45
CA GLU A 106 2.45 5.36 4.18
C GLU A 106 1.62 4.08 4.22
N ILE A 107 0.33 4.18 4.55
CA ILE A 107 -0.55 3.00 4.62
C ILE A 107 -0.71 2.38 3.23
N MET A 108 -0.89 3.21 2.20
CA MET A 108 -0.98 2.75 0.82
C MET A 108 0.29 2.00 0.38
N GLU A 109 1.47 2.58 0.60
CA GLU A 109 2.73 1.94 0.26
C GLU A 109 2.89 0.60 0.99
N MET A 110 2.54 0.54 2.28
CA MET A 110 2.61 -0.69 3.06
C MET A 110 1.58 -1.72 2.63
N ALA A 111 0.37 -1.32 2.26
CA ALA A 111 -0.66 -2.21 1.72
C ALA A 111 -0.20 -2.82 0.39
N VAL A 112 0.36 -2.02 -0.51
CA VAL A 112 0.94 -2.51 -1.77
C VAL A 112 2.10 -3.47 -1.49
N PHE A 113 3.01 -3.10 -0.60
CA PHE A 113 4.22 -3.88 -0.33
C PHE A 113 3.94 -5.19 0.40
N ASN A 114 3.09 -5.17 1.42
CA ASN A 114 2.86 -6.34 2.26
C ASN A 114 1.78 -7.27 1.70
N LEU A 115 0.78 -6.73 0.98
CA LEU A 115 -0.45 -7.44 0.66
C LEU A 115 -0.83 -7.38 -0.83
N PHE A 116 -1.10 -6.20 -1.39
CA PHE A 116 -1.74 -6.07 -2.69
C PHE A 116 -0.94 -6.70 -3.84
N GLN A 117 0.39 -6.63 -3.80
CA GLN A 117 1.24 -7.28 -4.80
C GLN A 117 1.15 -8.83 -4.80
N HIS A 118 0.54 -9.43 -3.79
CA HIS A 118 0.37 -10.88 -3.64
C HIS A 118 -1.04 -11.35 -3.99
N LEU A 119 -1.96 -10.43 -4.25
CA LEU A 119 -3.34 -10.78 -4.62
C LEU A 119 -3.39 -11.41 -6.02
N PRO A 120 -4.22 -12.44 -6.22
CA PRO A 120 -4.36 -13.07 -7.54
C PRO A 120 -4.95 -12.14 -8.60
N TYR A 121 -5.65 -11.09 -8.18
CA TYR A 121 -6.27 -10.05 -9.02
C TYR A 121 -5.56 -8.68 -8.87
N ALA A 122 -4.28 -8.67 -8.51
CA ALA A 122 -3.52 -7.43 -8.30
C ALA A 122 -3.48 -6.52 -9.54
N ASP A 123 -3.49 -7.09 -10.75
CA ASP A 123 -3.56 -6.32 -12.00
C ASP A 123 -4.87 -5.53 -12.10
N SER A 124 -6.01 -6.19 -11.87
CA SER A 124 -7.30 -5.51 -11.96
C SER A 124 -7.48 -4.48 -10.83
N LEU A 125 -6.93 -4.73 -9.64
CA LEU A 125 -6.89 -3.74 -8.55
C LEU A 125 -6.07 -2.52 -8.98
N ALA A 126 -4.89 -2.70 -9.58
CA ALA A 126 -4.07 -1.60 -10.09
C ALA A 126 -4.81 -0.79 -11.15
N HIS A 127 -5.50 -1.45 -12.07
CA HIS A 127 -6.33 -0.79 -13.08
C HIS A 127 -7.43 0.08 -12.45
N THR A 128 -8.13 -0.44 -11.44
CA THR A 128 -9.15 0.32 -10.69
C THR A 128 -8.54 1.53 -9.98
N MET A 129 -7.39 1.36 -9.33
CA MET A 129 -6.68 2.45 -8.64
C MET A 129 -6.20 3.55 -9.60
N LEU A 130 -5.79 3.21 -10.84
CA LEU A 130 -5.40 4.19 -11.87
C LEU A 130 -6.58 5.06 -12.35
N ASN A 131 -7.80 4.59 -12.19
CA ASN A 131 -9.02 5.35 -12.53
C ASN A 131 -9.50 6.27 -11.40
N ASN A 132 -8.80 6.34 -10.28
CA ASN A 132 -9.21 7.14 -9.12
C ASN A 132 -8.62 8.55 -9.18
N ASP A 133 -9.40 9.55 -8.75
CA ASP A 133 -8.96 10.96 -8.73
C ASP A 133 -8.02 11.28 -7.56
N ASN A 134 -7.98 10.44 -6.53
CA ASN A 134 -7.09 10.63 -5.39
C ASN A 134 -5.65 10.29 -5.73
N MET A 135 -4.74 11.25 -5.58
CA MET A 135 -3.32 11.12 -5.90
C MET A 135 -2.61 10.03 -5.09
N ILE A 136 -3.02 9.79 -3.83
CA ILE A 136 -2.43 8.72 -3.00
C ILE A 136 -2.80 7.36 -3.59
N ILE A 137 -4.03 7.20 -4.08
CA ILE A 137 -4.50 5.95 -4.67
C ILE A 137 -3.78 5.71 -6.00
N ARG A 138 -3.65 6.73 -6.86
CA ARG A 138 -2.88 6.61 -8.10
C ARG A 138 -1.39 6.32 -7.85
N ALA A 139 -0.77 6.97 -6.84
CA ALA A 139 0.60 6.64 -6.44
C ALA A 139 0.72 5.17 -6.03
N GLY A 140 -0.25 4.65 -5.28
CA GLY A 140 -0.35 3.22 -4.96
C GLY A 140 -0.43 2.34 -6.19
N ALA A 141 -1.18 2.74 -7.23
CA ALA A 141 -1.27 2.00 -8.48
C ALA A 141 0.10 1.92 -9.21
N TYR A 142 0.84 3.03 -9.31
CA TYR A 142 2.20 3.00 -9.87
C TYR A 142 3.13 2.09 -9.08
N HIS A 143 3.08 2.15 -7.75
CA HIS A 143 3.83 1.23 -6.90
C HIS A 143 3.43 -0.22 -7.15
N LEU A 144 2.14 -0.52 -7.25
CA LEU A 144 1.64 -1.89 -7.46
C LEU A 144 2.08 -2.45 -8.81
N VAL A 145 1.89 -1.70 -9.91
CA VAL A 145 2.34 -2.12 -11.25
C VAL A 145 3.86 -2.34 -11.27
N CYS A 146 4.64 -1.39 -10.72
CA CYS A 146 6.09 -1.53 -10.63
C CYS A 146 6.50 -2.81 -9.88
N ARG A 147 5.79 -3.15 -8.79
CA ARG A 147 6.04 -4.37 -8.01
C ARG A 147 5.70 -5.64 -8.78
N LEU A 148 4.57 -5.65 -9.49
CA LEU A 148 4.16 -6.78 -10.33
C LEU A 148 5.22 -7.04 -11.42
N LEU A 149 5.64 -5.99 -12.12
CA LEU A 149 6.68 -6.10 -13.15
C LEU A 149 8.02 -6.60 -12.58
N LYS A 150 8.46 -6.05 -11.43
CA LYS A 150 9.70 -6.50 -10.73
C LYS A 150 9.66 -7.96 -10.29
N ARG A 151 8.48 -8.49 -10.02
CA ARG A 151 8.27 -9.90 -9.66
C ARG A 151 8.09 -10.81 -10.87
N GLY A 152 8.14 -10.28 -12.10
CA GLY A 152 7.87 -11.02 -13.32
C GLY A 152 6.41 -11.46 -13.47
N CYS A 153 5.48 -10.80 -12.74
CA CYS A 153 4.06 -11.07 -12.90
C CYS A 153 3.54 -10.41 -14.18
N SER A 154 2.59 -11.06 -14.84
CA SER A 154 1.90 -10.47 -15.98
C SER A 154 1.04 -9.30 -15.56
N VAL A 155 1.15 -8.19 -16.29
CA VAL A 155 0.25 -7.03 -16.21
C VAL A 155 -0.43 -6.90 -17.55
N SER A 156 -1.75 -6.74 -17.56
CA SER A 156 -2.55 -6.69 -18.80
C SER A 156 -2.20 -5.46 -19.66
N ALA A 157 -2.34 -5.60 -20.97
CA ALA A 157 -2.15 -4.47 -21.90
C ALA A 157 -3.05 -3.28 -21.52
N ALA A 158 -4.30 -3.54 -21.13
CA ALA A 158 -5.24 -2.50 -20.70
C ALA A 158 -4.75 -1.72 -19.48
N THR A 159 -4.16 -2.40 -18.49
CA THR A 159 -3.58 -1.73 -17.30
C THR A 159 -2.35 -0.91 -17.66
N ILE A 160 -1.48 -1.43 -18.53
CA ILE A 160 -0.29 -0.70 -18.99
C ILE A 160 -0.68 0.53 -19.84
N GLU A 161 -1.61 0.40 -20.78
CA GLU A 161 -2.12 1.53 -21.58
C GLU A 161 -2.73 2.60 -20.70
N LYS A 162 -3.60 2.20 -19.76
CA LYS A 162 -4.19 3.13 -18.78
C LYS A 162 -3.11 3.82 -17.94
N LEU A 163 -2.10 3.08 -17.46
CA LEU A 163 -0.99 3.63 -16.70
C LEU A 163 -0.25 4.71 -17.49
N LEU A 164 0.07 4.45 -18.75
CA LEU A 164 0.77 5.41 -19.60
C LEU A 164 -0.06 6.65 -19.93
N ASP A 165 -1.38 6.49 -20.11
CA ASP A 165 -2.29 7.61 -20.37
C ASP A 165 -2.43 8.51 -19.12
N VAL A 166 -2.61 7.92 -17.96
CA VAL A 166 -2.67 8.67 -16.69
C VAL A 166 -1.31 9.30 -16.37
N ALA A 167 -0.21 8.62 -16.66
CA ALA A 167 1.14 9.13 -16.43
C ALA A 167 1.42 10.43 -17.19
N ARG A 168 0.95 10.57 -18.43
CA ARG A 168 1.10 11.84 -19.20
C ARG A 168 0.48 13.04 -18.50
N ILE A 169 -0.61 12.81 -17.75
CA ILE A 169 -1.29 13.85 -16.96
C ILE A 169 -0.55 14.06 -15.63
N ASP A 170 -0.24 12.97 -14.95
CA ASP A 170 0.37 12.99 -13.63
C ASP A 170 1.81 13.52 -13.62
N THR A 171 2.53 13.52 -14.75
CA THR A 171 3.85 14.19 -14.87
C THR A 171 3.78 15.68 -14.62
N GLN A 172 2.63 16.31 -14.76
CA GLN A 172 2.41 17.73 -14.49
C GLN A 172 2.08 18.03 -13.01
N THR A 173 2.03 17.01 -12.16
CA THR A 173 1.68 17.19 -10.75
C THR A 173 2.77 17.90 -9.96
N THR A 174 2.36 18.64 -8.93
CA THR A 174 3.26 19.17 -7.90
C THR A 174 3.39 18.24 -6.70
N ASP A 175 2.59 17.18 -6.63
CA ASP A 175 2.67 16.18 -5.56
C ASP A 175 3.91 15.30 -5.73
N ARG A 176 4.85 15.48 -4.80
CA ARG A 176 6.15 14.79 -4.85
C ARG A 176 6.05 13.28 -4.65
N GLN A 177 5.03 12.79 -3.96
CA GLN A 177 4.86 11.34 -3.70
C GLN A 177 4.32 10.64 -4.93
N LEU A 178 3.29 11.21 -5.56
CA LEU A 178 2.78 10.74 -6.83
C LEU A 178 3.87 10.76 -7.91
N LEU A 179 4.59 11.88 -8.04
CA LEU A 179 5.64 12.03 -9.03
C LEU A 179 6.76 10.98 -8.83
N ARG A 180 7.18 10.74 -7.59
CA ARG A 180 8.19 9.72 -7.29
C ARG A 180 7.72 8.32 -7.65
N ALA A 181 6.48 7.96 -7.32
CA ALA A 181 5.91 6.66 -7.64
C ALA A 181 5.85 6.44 -9.15
N LEU A 182 5.34 7.43 -9.89
CA LEU A 182 5.25 7.44 -11.35
C LEU A 182 6.64 7.29 -11.98
N VAL A 183 7.58 8.20 -11.68
CA VAL A 183 8.92 8.19 -12.26
C VAL A 183 9.61 6.85 -12.00
N SER A 184 9.57 6.34 -10.76
CA SER A 184 10.18 5.04 -10.44
C SER A 184 9.55 3.88 -11.21
N CYS A 185 8.24 3.92 -11.46
CA CYS A 185 7.56 2.89 -12.23
C CYS A 185 7.96 2.95 -13.72
N LEU A 186 7.91 4.12 -14.32
CA LEU A 186 8.24 4.29 -15.74
C LEU A 186 9.72 4.06 -16.03
N GLN A 187 10.64 4.50 -15.15
CA GLN A 187 12.07 4.20 -15.28
C GLN A 187 12.33 2.69 -15.25
N TYR A 188 11.65 1.95 -14.34
CA TYR A 188 11.76 0.51 -14.33
C TYR A 188 11.25 -0.11 -15.64
N MET A 189 10.08 0.31 -16.14
CA MET A 189 9.55 -0.15 -17.42
C MET A 189 10.51 0.14 -18.57
N ALA A 190 11.08 1.36 -18.64
CA ALA A 190 12.00 1.77 -19.68
C ALA A 190 13.31 0.96 -19.67
N SER A 191 13.77 0.52 -18.48
CA SER A 191 15.01 -0.24 -18.31
C SER A 191 14.90 -1.75 -18.58
N THR A 192 13.68 -2.24 -18.95
CA THR A 192 13.42 -3.67 -19.20
C THR A 192 13.10 -3.90 -20.68
N ASP A 193 13.03 -5.18 -21.07
CA ASP A 193 12.57 -5.59 -22.42
C ASP A 193 11.03 -5.56 -22.56
N HIS A 194 10.35 -4.77 -21.74
CA HIS A 194 8.90 -4.62 -21.80
C HIS A 194 8.49 -4.01 -23.15
N ILE A 195 7.40 -4.52 -23.74
CA ILE A 195 6.91 -4.07 -25.05
C ILE A 195 6.65 -2.56 -25.14
N GLN A 196 6.30 -1.93 -24.00
CA GLN A 196 6.06 -0.49 -23.89
C GLN A 196 7.26 0.30 -23.29
N ALA A 197 8.45 -0.29 -23.23
CA ALA A 197 9.63 0.37 -22.65
C ALA A 197 9.94 1.70 -23.35
N LYS A 198 9.87 1.74 -24.69
CA LYS A 198 10.09 2.98 -25.48
C LYS A 198 9.03 4.05 -25.18
N THR A 199 7.77 3.64 -25.03
CA THR A 199 6.68 4.57 -24.69
C THR A 199 6.86 5.14 -23.30
N ALA A 200 7.24 4.31 -22.32
CA ALA A 200 7.55 4.77 -20.95
C ALA A 200 8.71 5.77 -20.95
N ALA A 201 9.79 5.50 -21.70
CA ALA A 201 10.91 6.42 -21.86
C ALA A 201 10.49 7.75 -22.49
N THR A 202 9.65 7.71 -23.53
CA THR A 202 9.12 8.92 -24.18
C THR A 202 8.32 9.78 -23.17
N VAL A 203 7.40 9.16 -22.41
CA VAL A 203 6.60 9.90 -21.38
C VAL A 203 7.50 10.59 -20.36
N LEU A 204 8.59 9.94 -19.91
CA LEU A 204 9.55 10.56 -18.99
C LEU A 204 10.30 11.72 -19.62
N ASN A 205 10.87 11.51 -20.82
CA ASN A 205 11.67 12.52 -21.52
C ASN A 205 10.85 13.77 -21.86
N ASP A 206 9.61 13.60 -22.33
CA ASP A 206 8.68 14.69 -22.65
C ASP A 206 8.36 15.54 -21.40
N ALA A 207 8.42 14.93 -20.21
CA ALA A 207 8.21 15.60 -18.95
C ALA A 207 9.51 16.13 -18.30
N GLY A 208 10.67 15.96 -18.96
CA GLY A 208 11.98 16.44 -18.49
C GLY A 208 12.64 15.53 -17.44
N PHE A 209 12.24 14.26 -17.36
CA PHE A 209 12.87 13.26 -16.51
C PHE A 209 13.78 12.34 -17.33
N ASP A 210 14.93 11.97 -16.77
CA ASP A 210 15.80 10.97 -17.38
C ASP A 210 15.13 9.59 -17.30
N ALA A 211 15.10 8.89 -18.43
CA ALA A 211 14.57 7.53 -18.52
C ALA A 211 15.58 6.46 -18.00
N PHE A 212 16.88 6.81 -17.91
CA PHE A 212 17.99 5.92 -17.51
C PHE A 212 18.90 6.58 -16.51
#